data_6a10833802a8d394083f84b712dd51f3
#
_entry.id   6a10833802a8d394083f84b712dd51f3
#
_cell.length_a   1.000
_cell.length_b   1.000
_cell.length_c   1.000
_cell.angle_alpha   90.00
_cell.angle_beta   90.00
_cell.angle_gamma   90.00
#
_symmetry.space_group_name_H-M   'P 1'
#
loop_
_entity.id
_entity.type
_entity.pdbx_description
1 polymer ?
#
loop_
_entity_poly.entity_id
_entity_poly.type
_entity_poly.pdbx_seq_one_letter_code
_entity_poly.pdbx_strand_id
1 'polypeptide(L)'
;WWIVGLSLFAASISSTTLIGQSGDAYHTGLAVFNYNLAGGIIVMVFFALVILPLYIKSEIFTIPEFLEKRFDSRSRYYFSGICILGNVFLDASGALYAAALIIKLVLPSADLQLVIIIFALVCAVYTIPGGLSSAINAELIQAIILILGSCILAFFCFQQGGEYFLHLWKNDDLLVRLVRPMDDAATPWLGLIVGMPITGLYFWANNQTLVQRVLSSKTIDEGRKGVLFAGFLTMLTLFIIAIPGVIARYLFPGLEKPDMVYPNMVLQLIPTGLLGIMLAALLSALTSTLSAILNSTSTLFTMDFYAKYNKMLLPKDWYG
;
A
#
# COMPACT_ATOMS: atom_id res chain seq x y z
N TRP A 1 3.63 -9.02 17.17
CA TRP A 1 3.12 -9.52 15.89
C TRP A 1 1.95 -8.68 15.34
N TRP A 2 0.96 -8.33 16.16
CA TRP A 2 -0.21 -7.57 15.68
C TRP A 2 0.14 -6.12 15.25
N ILE A 3 1.09 -5.47 15.94
CA ILE A 3 1.62 -4.15 15.55
C ILE A 3 2.30 -4.23 14.18
N VAL A 4 3.17 -5.22 13.98
CA VAL A 4 3.83 -5.46 12.69
C VAL A 4 2.80 -5.70 11.59
N GLY A 5 1.77 -6.51 11.86
CA GLY A 5 0.74 -6.80 10.88
C GLY A 5 -0.12 -5.60 10.50
N LEU A 6 -0.56 -4.80 11.49
CA LEU A 6 -1.33 -3.57 11.22
C LEU A 6 -0.49 -2.51 10.50
N SER A 7 0.78 -2.32 10.90
CA SER A 7 1.69 -1.39 10.22
C SER A 7 1.96 -1.84 8.78
N LEU A 8 2.16 -3.14 8.56
CA LEU A 8 2.36 -3.70 7.24
C LEU A 8 1.12 -3.51 6.35
N PHE A 9 -0.06 -3.76 6.90
CA PHE A 9 -1.33 -3.50 6.22
C PHE A 9 -1.52 -2.01 5.90
N ALA A 10 -1.31 -1.12 6.87
CA ALA A 10 -1.41 0.33 6.66
C ALA A 10 -0.45 0.85 5.59
N ALA A 11 0.78 0.32 5.56
CA ALA A 11 1.78 0.71 4.57
C ALA A 11 1.46 0.18 3.15
N SER A 12 0.74 -0.95 3.06
CA SER A 12 0.34 -1.55 1.79
C SER A 12 -0.92 -0.91 1.20
N ILE A 13 -1.83 -0.44 2.05
CA ILE A 13 -3.06 0.25 1.62
C ILE A 13 -2.85 1.75 1.70
N SER A 14 -2.36 2.28 0.61
CA SER A 14 -2.22 3.71 0.41
C SER A 14 -3.47 4.31 -0.24
N SER A 15 -3.53 5.62 -0.29
CA SER A 15 -4.55 6.31 -1.09
C SER A 15 -4.46 5.97 -2.57
N THR A 16 -3.26 5.74 -3.09
CA THR A 16 -3.08 5.24 -4.46
C THR A 16 -3.71 3.86 -4.63
N THR A 17 -3.61 2.98 -3.63
CA THR A 17 -4.30 1.68 -3.62
C THR A 17 -5.82 1.86 -3.58
N LEU A 18 -6.34 2.72 -2.70
CA LEU A 18 -7.78 2.98 -2.59
C LEU A 18 -8.35 3.57 -3.87
N ILE A 19 -7.71 4.61 -4.41
CA ILE A 19 -8.13 5.29 -5.64
C ILE A 19 -7.94 4.38 -6.84
N GLY A 20 -6.75 3.81 -7.03
CA GLY A 20 -6.41 2.98 -8.19
C GLY A 20 -7.24 1.70 -8.25
N GLN A 21 -7.25 0.89 -7.17
CA GLN A 21 -7.99 -0.38 -7.20
C GLN A 21 -9.52 -0.19 -7.28
N SER A 22 -10.09 0.88 -6.71
CA SER A 22 -11.52 1.14 -6.88
C SER A 22 -11.86 1.59 -8.31
N GLY A 23 -10.99 2.38 -8.92
CA GLY A 23 -11.10 2.75 -10.34
C GLY A 23 -10.94 1.56 -11.27
N ASP A 24 -9.96 0.71 -11.02
CA ASP A 24 -9.78 -0.55 -11.75
C ASP A 24 -10.99 -1.47 -11.58
N ALA A 25 -11.54 -1.58 -10.35
CA ALA A 25 -12.75 -2.39 -10.10
C ALA A 25 -14.00 -1.84 -10.81
N TYR A 26 -14.10 -0.53 -10.94
CA TYR A 26 -15.15 0.12 -11.72
C TYR A 26 -15.12 -0.31 -13.20
N HIS A 27 -13.93 -0.44 -13.80
CA HIS A 27 -13.77 -0.80 -15.20
C HIS A 27 -13.70 -2.31 -15.44
N THR A 28 -12.93 -3.02 -14.61
CA THR A 28 -12.62 -4.44 -14.83
C THR A 28 -13.35 -5.39 -13.86
N GLY A 29 -14.08 -4.88 -12.87
CA GLY A 29 -14.82 -5.71 -11.92
C GLY A 29 -13.94 -6.33 -10.83
N LEU A 30 -14.44 -7.41 -10.20
CA LEU A 30 -13.80 -8.07 -9.07
C LEU A 30 -12.44 -8.72 -9.39
N ALA A 31 -12.11 -8.93 -10.66
CA ALA A 31 -10.83 -9.51 -11.05
C ALA A 31 -9.62 -8.72 -10.51
N VAL A 32 -9.79 -7.41 -10.26
CA VAL A 32 -8.78 -6.55 -9.63
C VAL A 32 -8.36 -7.05 -8.24
N PHE A 33 -9.23 -7.75 -7.51
CA PHE A 33 -8.90 -8.32 -6.20
C PHE A 33 -7.74 -9.32 -6.26
N ASN A 34 -7.42 -9.86 -7.42
CA ASN A 34 -6.25 -10.74 -7.59
C ASN A 34 -4.93 -10.03 -7.37
N TYR A 35 -4.85 -8.69 -7.44
CA TYR A 35 -3.67 -7.95 -6.97
C TYR A 35 -3.40 -8.26 -5.49
N ASN A 36 -4.45 -8.37 -4.69
CA ASN A 36 -4.38 -8.68 -3.28
C ASN A 36 -4.39 -10.19 -2.98
N LEU A 37 -5.09 -11.00 -3.76
CA LEU A 37 -5.17 -12.45 -3.55
C LEU A 37 -3.92 -13.17 -4.07
N ALA A 38 -3.70 -13.15 -5.37
CA ALA A 38 -2.58 -13.86 -6.02
C ALA A 38 -1.25 -13.14 -5.82
N GLY A 39 -1.23 -11.81 -5.98
CA GLY A 39 -0.05 -10.97 -5.78
C GLY A 39 0.21 -10.58 -4.32
N GLY A 40 -0.78 -10.70 -3.43
CA GLY A 40 -0.69 -10.36 -2.01
C GLY A 40 -0.67 -11.59 -1.12
N ILE A 41 -1.83 -12.09 -0.75
CA ILE A 41 -2.01 -13.10 0.31
C ILE A 41 -1.17 -14.37 0.06
N ILE A 42 -1.21 -14.91 -1.15
CA ILE A 42 -0.43 -16.12 -1.52
C ILE A 42 1.06 -15.86 -1.38
N VAL A 43 1.52 -14.72 -1.88
CA VAL A 43 2.93 -14.33 -1.79
C VAL A 43 3.35 -14.05 -0.35
N MET A 44 2.49 -13.44 0.48
CA MET A 44 2.78 -13.20 1.90
C MET A 44 2.95 -14.50 2.68
N VAL A 45 2.16 -15.54 2.39
CA VAL A 45 2.33 -16.86 2.97
C VAL A 45 3.71 -17.44 2.58
N PHE A 46 4.06 -17.36 1.29
CA PHE A 46 5.38 -17.80 0.82
C PHE A 46 6.52 -16.99 1.46
N PHE A 47 6.37 -15.67 1.52
CA PHE A 47 7.34 -14.78 2.17
C PHE A 47 7.54 -15.15 3.64
N ALA A 48 6.46 -15.33 4.40
CA ALA A 48 6.52 -15.65 5.83
C ALA A 48 7.19 -17.01 6.11
N LEU A 49 6.97 -18.00 5.24
CA LEU A 49 7.47 -19.37 5.46
C LEU A 49 8.90 -19.55 4.93
N VAL A 50 9.24 -18.94 3.81
CA VAL A 50 10.48 -19.22 3.08
C VAL A 50 11.46 -18.06 3.17
N ILE A 51 11.07 -16.85 2.76
CA ILE A 51 12.00 -15.73 2.59
C ILE A 51 12.35 -15.05 3.92
N LEU A 52 11.34 -14.78 4.76
CA LEU A 52 11.55 -14.09 6.03
C LEU A 52 12.57 -14.77 6.95
N PRO A 53 12.55 -16.10 7.13
CA PRO A 53 13.58 -16.78 7.92
C PRO A 53 15.01 -16.59 7.37
N LEU A 54 15.15 -16.52 6.03
CA LEU A 54 16.45 -16.28 5.40
C LEU A 54 16.93 -14.86 5.70
N TYR A 55 16.06 -13.87 5.62
CA TYR A 55 16.40 -12.47 5.89
C TYR A 55 16.79 -12.25 7.36
N ILE A 56 15.99 -12.75 8.32
CA ILE A 56 16.30 -12.59 9.75
C ILE A 56 17.58 -13.32 10.13
N LYS A 57 17.80 -14.56 9.63
CA LYS A 57 19.06 -15.29 9.85
C LYS A 57 20.29 -14.64 9.22
N SER A 58 20.07 -13.84 8.17
CA SER A 58 21.16 -13.12 7.52
C SER A 58 21.51 -11.81 8.22
N GLU A 59 20.78 -11.43 9.28
CA GLU A 59 21.02 -10.21 10.07
C GLU A 59 21.24 -8.98 9.19
N ILE A 60 20.27 -8.73 8.31
CA ILE A 60 20.30 -7.62 7.34
C ILE A 60 19.43 -6.45 7.81
N PHE A 61 19.88 -5.23 7.53
CA PHE A 61 19.09 -4.00 7.69
C PHE A 61 18.34 -3.60 6.44
N THR A 62 18.92 -3.91 5.27
CA THR A 62 18.33 -3.57 3.98
C THR A 62 18.33 -4.77 3.04
N ILE A 63 17.37 -4.80 2.11
CA ILE A 63 17.32 -5.86 1.10
C ILE A 63 18.54 -5.83 0.17
N PRO A 64 19.04 -4.66 -0.27
CA PRO A 64 20.31 -4.62 -1.01
C PRO A 64 21.51 -5.24 -0.25
N GLU A 65 21.53 -5.14 1.08
CA GLU A 65 22.57 -5.81 1.89
C GLU A 65 22.51 -7.35 1.76
N PHE A 66 21.30 -7.92 1.67
CA PHE A 66 21.16 -9.35 1.39
C PHE A 66 21.77 -9.74 0.04
N LEU A 67 21.58 -8.91 -0.98
CA LEU A 67 22.20 -9.13 -2.29
C LEU A 67 23.72 -9.04 -2.23
N GLU A 68 24.28 -8.14 -1.43
CA GLU A 68 25.72 -8.08 -1.22
C GLU A 68 26.27 -9.35 -0.57
N LYS A 69 25.60 -9.88 0.47
CA LYS A 69 25.98 -11.13 1.13
C LYS A 69 25.90 -12.34 0.18
N ARG A 70 25.01 -12.28 -0.82
CA ARG A 70 24.79 -13.36 -1.79
C ARG A 70 25.68 -13.27 -3.02
N PHE A 71 25.99 -12.08 -3.50
CA PHE A 71 26.70 -11.80 -4.74
C PHE A 71 27.93 -10.91 -4.46
N ASP A 72 27.76 -9.59 -4.57
CA ASP A 72 28.82 -8.60 -4.36
C ASP A 72 28.31 -7.22 -3.96
N SER A 73 29.23 -6.29 -3.66
CA SER A 73 28.90 -4.92 -3.30
C SER A 73 28.28 -4.10 -4.46
N ARG A 74 28.56 -4.47 -5.72
CA ARG A 74 27.99 -3.79 -6.89
C ARG A 74 26.48 -4.03 -6.96
N SER A 75 26.05 -5.26 -6.67
CA SER A 75 24.63 -5.63 -6.60
C SER A 75 23.88 -4.80 -5.56
N ARG A 76 24.50 -4.56 -4.38
CA ARG A 76 23.94 -3.68 -3.35
C ARG A 76 23.73 -2.26 -3.84
N TYR A 77 24.78 -1.63 -4.35
CA TYR A 77 24.71 -0.24 -4.82
C TYR A 77 23.72 -0.05 -5.96
N TYR A 78 23.73 -0.96 -6.94
CA TYR A 78 22.82 -0.93 -8.07
C TYR A 78 21.36 -1.03 -7.63
N PHE A 79 21.03 -2.03 -6.82
CA PHE A 79 19.65 -2.25 -6.38
C PHE A 79 19.18 -1.15 -5.43
N SER A 80 20.03 -0.71 -4.50
CA SER A 80 19.71 0.40 -3.60
C SER A 80 19.47 1.70 -4.36
N GLY A 81 20.29 2.00 -5.37
CA GLY A 81 20.10 3.16 -6.24
C GLY A 81 18.76 3.13 -6.98
N ILE A 82 18.40 1.99 -7.57
CA ILE A 82 17.10 1.83 -8.24
C ILE A 82 15.95 1.99 -7.25
N CYS A 83 16.03 1.38 -6.06
CA CYS A 83 15.00 1.51 -5.03
C CYS A 83 14.82 2.96 -4.58
N ILE A 84 15.91 3.71 -4.36
CA ILE A 84 15.84 5.13 -3.99
C ILE A 84 15.18 5.95 -5.10
N LEU A 85 15.58 5.75 -6.36
CA LEU A 85 14.98 6.44 -7.49
C LEU A 85 13.47 6.09 -7.63
N GLY A 86 13.13 4.82 -7.51
CA GLY A 86 11.72 4.37 -7.53
C GLY A 86 10.90 5.00 -6.40
N ASN A 87 11.40 4.95 -5.16
CA ASN A 87 10.74 5.55 -4.01
C ASN A 87 10.50 7.07 -4.20
N VAL A 88 11.48 7.81 -4.73
CA VAL A 88 11.37 9.27 -4.88
C VAL A 88 10.50 9.65 -6.08
N PHE A 89 10.81 9.09 -7.26
CA PHE A 89 10.18 9.55 -8.50
C PHE A 89 8.87 8.85 -8.85
N LEU A 90 8.62 7.65 -8.33
CA LEU A 90 7.38 6.92 -8.57
C LEU A 90 6.47 6.95 -7.34
N ASP A 91 6.92 6.38 -6.22
CA ASP A 91 6.05 6.16 -5.07
C ASP A 91 5.71 7.46 -4.33
N ALA A 92 6.71 8.30 -4.03
CA ALA A 92 6.47 9.57 -3.34
C ALA A 92 5.71 10.57 -4.22
N SER A 93 6.05 10.65 -5.51
CA SER A 93 5.34 11.54 -6.43
C SER A 93 3.88 11.12 -6.61
N GLY A 94 3.61 9.82 -6.74
CA GLY A 94 2.25 9.27 -6.80
C GLY A 94 1.45 9.55 -5.54
N ALA A 95 2.05 9.35 -4.36
CA ALA A 95 1.41 9.64 -3.08
C ALA A 95 1.11 11.14 -2.90
N LEU A 96 2.03 12.02 -3.26
CA LEU A 96 1.85 13.48 -3.22
C LEU A 96 0.76 13.95 -4.18
N TYR A 97 0.73 13.41 -5.40
CA TYR A 97 -0.31 13.71 -6.38
C TYR A 97 -1.70 13.28 -5.90
N ALA A 98 -1.82 12.06 -5.36
CA ALA A 98 -3.07 11.57 -4.80
C ALA A 98 -3.54 12.42 -3.61
N ALA A 99 -2.62 12.87 -2.74
CA ALA A 99 -2.93 13.81 -1.65
C ALA A 99 -3.49 15.12 -2.17
N ALA A 100 -2.84 15.69 -3.16
CA ALA A 100 -3.25 16.95 -3.74
C ALA A 100 -4.61 16.87 -4.44
N LEU A 101 -4.93 15.75 -5.10
CA LEU A 101 -6.26 15.51 -5.67
C LEU A 101 -7.34 15.51 -4.58
N ILE A 102 -7.12 14.78 -3.48
CA ILE A 102 -8.10 14.73 -2.37
C ILE A 102 -8.31 16.10 -1.73
N ILE A 103 -7.21 16.83 -1.50
CA ILE A 103 -7.31 18.18 -0.92
C ILE A 103 -8.02 19.13 -1.89
N LYS A 104 -7.80 19.04 -3.18
CA LYS A 104 -8.47 19.85 -4.20
C LYS A 104 -9.97 19.59 -4.31
N LEU A 105 -10.42 18.38 -3.97
CA LEU A 105 -11.85 18.07 -3.89
C LEU A 105 -12.56 18.85 -2.77
N VAL A 106 -11.84 19.07 -1.66
CA VAL A 106 -12.35 19.83 -0.50
C VAL A 106 -12.16 21.34 -0.68
N LEU A 107 -11.03 21.72 -1.28
CA LEU A 107 -10.62 23.10 -1.54
C LEU A 107 -10.34 23.30 -3.03
N PRO A 108 -11.35 23.46 -3.89
CA PRO A 108 -11.18 23.55 -5.35
C PRO A 108 -10.30 24.73 -5.81
N SER A 109 -10.27 25.81 -5.03
CA SER A 109 -9.44 27.00 -5.30
C SER A 109 -7.95 26.85 -4.92
N ALA A 110 -7.57 25.76 -4.22
CA ALA A 110 -6.19 25.56 -3.79
C ALA A 110 -5.26 25.30 -5.00
N ASP A 111 -4.10 25.95 -5.00
CA ASP A 111 -3.07 25.67 -5.99
C ASP A 111 -2.45 24.27 -5.76
N LEU A 112 -2.42 23.45 -6.80
CA LEU A 112 -1.96 22.06 -6.71
C LEU A 112 -0.51 21.97 -6.26
N GLN A 113 0.37 22.86 -6.77
CA GLN A 113 1.79 22.83 -6.45
C GLN A 113 2.03 23.22 -4.99
N LEU A 114 1.33 24.26 -4.54
CA LEU A 114 1.41 24.70 -3.14
C LEU A 114 0.95 23.61 -2.17
N VAL A 115 -0.14 22.92 -2.49
CA VAL A 115 -0.66 21.80 -1.69
C VAL A 115 0.37 20.67 -1.59
N ILE A 116 0.98 20.28 -2.71
CA ILE A 116 2.04 19.25 -2.75
C ILE A 116 3.21 19.65 -1.85
N ILE A 117 3.69 20.89 -1.95
CA ILE A 117 4.84 21.36 -1.17
C ILE A 117 4.51 21.36 0.34
N ILE A 118 3.36 21.93 0.72
CA ILE A 118 2.94 21.99 2.13
C ILE A 118 2.80 20.58 2.69
N PHE A 119 2.14 19.68 1.97
CA PHE A 119 1.93 18.31 2.41
C PHE A 119 3.25 17.55 2.58
N ALA A 120 4.18 17.70 1.63
CA ALA A 120 5.51 17.10 1.73
C ALA A 120 6.29 17.63 2.96
N LEU A 121 6.26 18.95 3.20
CA LEU A 121 6.91 19.55 4.36
C LEU A 121 6.30 19.07 5.69
N VAL A 122 4.98 19.01 5.80
CA VAL A 122 4.29 18.49 7.00
C VAL A 122 4.71 17.05 7.29
N CYS A 123 4.72 16.19 6.25
CA CYS A 123 5.15 14.80 6.41
C CYS A 123 6.63 14.70 6.82
N ALA A 124 7.51 15.51 6.24
CA ALA A 124 8.93 15.52 6.60
C ALA A 124 9.15 15.95 8.06
N VAL A 125 8.49 17.03 8.50
CA VAL A 125 8.64 17.59 9.84
C VAL A 125 8.27 16.58 10.93
N TYR A 126 7.24 15.76 10.75
CA TYR A 126 6.89 14.77 11.76
C TYR A 126 7.68 13.45 11.61
N THR A 127 8.14 13.12 10.39
CA THR A 127 8.85 11.86 10.13
C THR A 127 10.30 11.93 10.58
N ILE A 128 11.00 13.06 10.37
CA ILE A 128 12.42 13.22 10.68
C ILE A 128 12.73 12.98 12.17
N PRO A 129 12.04 13.59 13.15
CA PRO A 129 12.36 13.37 14.56
C PRO A 129 11.93 11.98 15.06
N GLY A 130 10.94 11.36 14.43
CA GLY A 130 10.29 10.16 14.93
C GLY A 130 10.95 8.85 14.53
N GLY A 131 11.63 8.82 13.40
CA GLY A 131 12.22 7.60 12.83
C GLY A 131 11.21 6.48 12.59
N LEU A 132 11.70 5.26 12.37
CA LEU A 132 10.86 4.09 12.06
C LEU A 132 9.90 3.69 13.20
N SER A 133 10.34 3.77 14.45
CA SER A 133 9.52 3.39 15.60
C SER A 133 8.29 4.29 15.76
N SER A 134 8.47 5.60 15.61
CA SER A 134 7.36 6.56 15.66
C SER A 134 6.42 6.40 14.47
N ALA A 135 6.96 6.14 13.27
CA ALA A 135 6.18 5.87 12.08
C ALA A 135 5.27 4.63 12.28
N ILE A 136 5.81 3.51 12.77
CA ILE A 136 5.04 2.29 13.05
C ILE A 136 3.89 2.55 14.03
N ASN A 137 4.13 3.31 15.10
CA ASN A 137 3.09 3.63 16.09
C ASN A 137 2.01 4.56 15.52
N ALA A 138 2.38 5.55 14.70
CA ALA A 138 1.42 6.40 14.00
C ALA A 138 0.57 5.61 13.01
N GLU A 139 1.22 4.73 12.23
CA GLU A 139 0.56 3.85 11.25
C GLU A 139 -0.50 2.93 11.87
N LEU A 140 -0.31 2.52 13.13
CA LEU A 140 -1.27 1.74 13.89
C LEU A 140 -2.61 2.45 14.03
N ILE A 141 -2.57 3.71 14.48
CA ILE A 141 -3.77 4.54 14.62
C ILE A 141 -4.38 4.82 13.25
N GLN A 142 -3.53 5.13 12.28
CA GLN A 142 -3.94 5.40 10.90
C GLN A 142 -4.60 4.19 10.24
N ALA A 143 -4.10 2.96 10.48
CA ALA A 143 -4.72 1.73 9.99
C ALA A 143 -6.15 1.55 10.52
N ILE A 144 -6.36 1.79 11.81
CA ILE A 144 -7.68 1.67 12.42
C ILE A 144 -8.65 2.70 11.82
N ILE A 145 -8.22 3.96 11.71
CA ILE A 145 -9.04 5.04 11.13
C ILE A 145 -9.37 4.72 9.66
N LEU A 146 -8.39 4.22 8.89
CA LEU A 146 -8.56 3.84 7.50
C LEU A 146 -9.58 2.69 7.33
N ILE A 147 -9.44 1.64 8.12
CA ILE A 147 -10.38 0.50 8.09
C ILE A 147 -11.80 0.97 8.43
N LEU A 148 -11.96 1.74 9.50
CA LEU A 148 -13.26 2.26 9.90
C LEU A 148 -13.88 3.16 8.82
N GLY A 149 -13.11 4.10 8.27
CA GLY A 149 -13.58 4.98 7.19
C GLY A 149 -13.97 4.18 5.94
N SER A 150 -13.16 3.21 5.54
CA SER A 150 -13.46 2.36 4.38
C SER A 150 -14.67 1.45 4.61
N CYS A 151 -14.88 0.95 5.83
CA CYS A 151 -16.09 0.20 6.19
C CYS A 151 -17.34 1.07 6.13
N ILE A 152 -17.26 2.32 6.60
CA ILE A 152 -18.36 3.29 6.51
C ILE A 152 -18.70 3.55 5.03
N LEU A 153 -17.72 3.81 4.18
CA LEU A 153 -17.94 4.01 2.75
C LEU A 153 -18.58 2.78 2.10
N ALA A 154 -18.04 1.59 2.38
CA ALA A 154 -18.58 0.34 1.87
C ALA A 154 -20.03 0.14 2.29
N PHE A 155 -20.38 0.42 3.55
CA PHE A 155 -21.74 0.31 4.06
C PHE A 155 -22.71 1.20 3.27
N PHE A 156 -22.42 2.49 3.07
CA PHE A 156 -23.28 3.38 2.29
C PHE A 156 -23.33 2.99 0.81
N CYS A 157 -22.23 2.51 0.25
CA CYS A 157 -22.18 2.00 -1.12
C CYS A 157 -23.11 0.79 -1.29
N PHE A 158 -23.06 -0.18 -0.38
CA PHE A 158 -23.95 -1.34 -0.38
C PHE A 158 -25.42 -0.96 -0.16
N GLN A 159 -25.70 0.02 0.71
CA GLN A 159 -27.05 0.49 0.95
C GLN A 159 -27.70 1.07 -0.31
N GLN A 160 -26.92 1.78 -1.15
CA GLN A 160 -27.44 2.45 -2.34
C GLN A 160 -27.38 1.59 -3.62
N GLY A 161 -26.43 0.67 -3.73
CA GLY A 161 -26.20 -0.09 -4.96
C GLY A 161 -26.03 -1.60 -4.76
N GLY A 162 -26.28 -2.12 -3.56
CA GLY A 162 -26.08 -3.54 -3.24
C GLY A 162 -26.97 -4.47 -4.08
N GLU A 163 -28.21 -4.06 -4.41
CA GLU A 163 -29.10 -4.84 -5.28
C GLU A 163 -28.52 -5.04 -6.68
N TYR A 164 -27.88 -4.01 -7.24
CA TYR A 164 -27.18 -4.13 -8.52
C TYR A 164 -26.06 -5.17 -8.44
N PHE A 165 -25.25 -5.14 -7.38
CA PHE A 165 -24.19 -6.12 -7.20
C PHE A 165 -24.75 -7.56 -7.08
N LEU A 166 -25.82 -7.75 -6.31
CA LEU A 166 -26.49 -9.05 -6.17
C LEU A 166 -27.09 -9.53 -7.50
N HIS A 167 -27.60 -8.62 -8.32
CA HIS A 167 -28.08 -8.94 -9.67
C HIS A 167 -26.93 -9.45 -10.56
N LEU A 168 -25.78 -8.75 -10.58
CA LEU A 168 -24.59 -9.21 -11.31
C LEU A 168 -24.13 -10.61 -10.84
N TRP A 169 -24.13 -10.81 -9.52
CA TRP A 169 -23.71 -12.09 -8.92
C TRP A 169 -24.63 -13.24 -9.32
N LYS A 170 -25.96 -13.03 -9.28
CA LYS A 170 -26.94 -14.05 -9.66
C LYS A 170 -26.87 -14.42 -11.14
N ASN A 171 -26.52 -13.49 -12.00
CA ASN A 171 -26.42 -13.69 -13.44
C ASN A 171 -25.01 -14.13 -13.90
N ASP A 172 -24.11 -14.40 -12.97
CA ASP A 172 -22.71 -14.76 -13.25
C ASP A 172 -22.05 -13.79 -14.25
N ASP A 173 -22.28 -12.50 -14.03
CA ASP A 173 -21.71 -11.44 -14.88
C ASP A 173 -20.18 -11.45 -14.84
N LEU A 174 -19.57 -11.08 -15.94
CA LEU A 174 -18.11 -11.02 -16.06
C LEU A 174 -17.49 -10.09 -14.99
N LEU A 175 -18.18 -9.04 -14.57
CA LEU A 175 -17.70 -8.09 -13.55
C LEU A 175 -17.54 -8.71 -12.15
N VAL A 176 -18.22 -9.80 -11.84
CA VAL A 176 -18.11 -10.47 -10.53
C VAL A 176 -17.18 -11.68 -10.55
N ARG A 177 -16.65 -12.07 -11.71
CA ARG A 177 -15.70 -13.19 -11.82
C ARG A 177 -14.31 -12.78 -11.41
N LEU A 178 -13.70 -13.53 -10.48
CA LEU A 178 -12.31 -13.35 -10.09
C LEU A 178 -11.33 -13.87 -11.14
N VAL A 179 -11.68 -14.97 -11.79
CA VAL A 179 -10.83 -15.58 -12.84
C VAL A 179 -11.48 -15.28 -14.20
N ARG A 180 -10.74 -14.60 -15.05
CA ARG A 180 -11.17 -14.19 -16.38
C ARG A 180 -10.63 -15.12 -17.44
N PRO A 181 -11.32 -15.27 -18.59
CA PRO A 181 -10.82 -16.07 -19.71
C PRO A 181 -9.48 -15.53 -20.24
N MET A 182 -8.80 -16.33 -21.07
CA MET A 182 -7.46 -16.00 -21.57
C MET A 182 -7.45 -14.81 -22.54
N ASP A 183 -8.54 -14.55 -23.20
CA ASP A 183 -8.75 -13.45 -24.15
C ASP A 183 -9.21 -12.15 -23.49
N ASP A 184 -9.37 -12.12 -22.15
CA ASP A 184 -9.66 -10.88 -21.42
C ASP A 184 -8.48 -9.91 -21.54
N ALA A 185 -8.77 -8.68 -22.01
CA ALA A 185 -7.74 -7.69 -22.29
C ALA A 185 -7.06 -7.14 -21.02
N ALA A 186 -7.74 -7.18 -19.88
CA ALA A 186 -7.25 -6.57 -18.62
C ALA A 186 -6.62 -7.58 -17.68
N THR A 187 -7.27 -8.74 -17.47
CA THR A 187 -6.90 -9.69 -16.41
C THR A 187 -7.01 -11.16 -16.85
N PRO A 188 -6.29 -11.59 -17.91
CA PRO A 188 -6.31 -12.99 -18.34
C PRO A 188 -5.79 -13.92 -17.21
N TRP A 189 -6.41 -15.11 -17.06
CA TRP A 189 -6.07 -16.04 -15.97
C TRP A 189 -4.59 -16.42 -15.89
N LEU A 190 -3.90 -16.46 -17.03
CA LEU A 190 -2.46 -16.75 -17.04
C LEU A 190 -1.65 -15.66 -16.35
N GLY A 191 -2.05 -14.38 -16.50
CA GLY A 191 -1.46 -13.25 -15.77
C GLY A 191 -1.62 -13.38 -14.26
N LEU A 192 -2.75 -13.98 -13.79
CA LEU A 192 -2.98 -14.22 -12.36
C LEU A 192 -2.00 -15.26 -11.78
N ILE A 193 -1.73 -16.32 -12.52
CA ILE A 193 -0.88 -17.42 -12.02
C ILE A 193 0.61 -17.08 -12.12
N VAL A 194 1.03 -16.34 -13.13
CA VAL A 194 2.44 -16.05 -13.39
C VAL A 194 2.79 -14.61 -13.02
N GLY A 195 2.08 -13.63 -13.57
CA GLY A 195 2.43 -12.22 -13.44
C GLY A 195 2.21 -11.69 -12.03
N MET A 196 1.05 -11.95 -11.44
CA MET A 196 0.70 -11.43 -10.11
C MET A 196 1.64 -11.93 -9.00
N PRO A 197 2.01 -13.22 -8.91
CA PRO A 197 2.98 -13.66 -7.91
C PRO A 197 4.37 -13.05 -8.08
N ILE A 198 4.84 -12.83 -9.31
CA ILE A 198 6.13 -12.18 -9.56
C ILE A 198 6.11 -10.74 -9.07
N THR A 199 5.08 -9.98 -9.43
CA THR A 199 4.89 -8.60 -8.97
C THR A 199 4.74 -8.55 -7.44
N GLY A 200 3.98 -9.49 -6.88
CA GLY A 200 3.79 -9.62 -5.45
C GLY A 200 5.08 -9.95 -4.69
N LEU A 201 5.95 -10.79 -5.24
CA LEU A 201 7.28 -11.07 -4.66
C LEU A 201 8.13 -9.81 -4.60
N TYR A 202 8.12 -8.97 -5.65
CA TYR A 202 8.77 -7.67 -5.55
C TYR A 202 8.18 -6.84 -4.42
N PHE A 203 6.86 -6.68 -4.39
CA PHE A 203 6.17 -5.80 -3.45
C PHE A 203 6.35 -6.26 -1.99
N TRP A 204 6.15 -7.53 -1.67
CA TRP A 204 6.16 -8.03 -0.30
C TRP A 204 7.52 -8.48 0.21
N ALA A 205 8.43 -8.90 -0.69
CA ALA A 205 9.72 -9.46 -0.29
C ALA A 205 10.92 -8.56 -0.63
N ASN A 206 10.81 -7.67 -1.60
CA ASN A 206 11.93 -6.83 -2.05
C ASN A 206 11.70 -5.33 -1.83
N ASN A 207 10.48 -4.89 -1.51
CA ASN A 207 10.22 -3.49 -1.20
C ASN A 207 10.69 -3.18 0.21
N GLN A 208 11.74 -2.37 0.33
CA GLN A 208 12.31 -1.97 1.62
C GLN A 208 11.28 -1.31 2.53
N THR A 209 10.34 -0.54 1.98
CA THR A 209 9.28 0.13 2.73
C THR A 209 8.45 -0.84 3.56
N LEU A 210 8.17 -2.04 3.04
CA LEU A 210 7.39 -3.08 3.73
C LEU A 210 8.29 -3.99 4.57
N VAL A 211 9.39 -4.47 3.98
CA VAL A 211 10.25 -5.49 4.60
C VAL A 211 10.91 -4.98 5.88
N GLN A 212 11.33 -3.71 5.96
CA GLN A 212 11.95 -3.14 7.17
C GLN A 212 11.05 -3.24 8.42
N ARG A 213 9.71 -3.22 8.26
CA ARG A 213 8.76 -3.41 9.37
C ARG A 213 8.80 -4.83 9.91
N VAL A 214 8.92 -5.78 9.03
CA VAL A 214 8.98 -7.21 9.39
C VAL A 214 10.34 -7.54 9.99
N LEU A 215 11.42 -6.95 9.46
CA LEU A 215 12.78 -7.10 10.00
C LEU A 215 12.93 -6.48 11.41
N SER A 216 12.10 -5.50 11.78
CA SER A 216 12.07 -4.92 13.13
C SER A 216 11.38 -5.82 14.17
N SER A 217 10.87 -6.99 13.79
CA SER A 217 10.24 -7.94 14.72
C SER A 217 11.28 -8.57 15.64
N LYS A 218 10.92 -8.81 16.91
CA LYS A 218 11.82 -9.38 17.91
C LYS A 218 12.22 -10.83 17.64
N THR A 219 11.34 -11.59 17.00
CA THR A 219 11.56 -13.01 16.69
C THR A 219 10.99 -13.35 15.31
N ILE A 220 11.50 -14.43 14.70
CA ILE A 220 10.98 -14.94 13.42
C ILE A 220 9.49 -15.23 13.53
N ASP A 221 9.03 -15.81 14.64
CA ASP A 221 7.63 -16.17 14.83
C ASP A 221 6.71 -14.95 14.94
N GLU A 222 7.16 -13.89 15.60
CA GLU A 222 6.43 -12.62 15.61
C GLU A 222 6.33 -11.99 14.21
N GLY A 223 7.44 -12.01 13.47
CA GLY A 223 7.45 -11.56 12.07
C GLY A 223 6.48 -12.35 11.20
N ARG A 224 6.53 -13.70 11.27
CA ARG A 224 5.61 -14.58 10.55
C ARG A 224 4.14 -14.32 10.88
N LYS A 225 3.81 -14.28 12.16
CA LYS A 225 2.44 -13.97 12.62
C LYS A 225 1.98 -12.59 12.13
N GLY A 226 2.89 -11.61 12.15
CA GLY A 226 2.60 -10.26 11.63
C GLY A 226 2.28 -10.27 10.14
N VAL A 227 3.09 -10.93 9.32
CA VAL A 227 2.87 -11.04 7.87
C VAL A 227 1.55 -11.77 7.57
N LEU A 228 1.30 -12.91 8.23
CA LEU A 228 0.05 -13.68 8.03
C LEU A 228 -1.18 -12.89 8.47
N PHE A 229 -1.08 -12.12 9.55
CA PHE A 229 -2.15 -11.24 10.00
C PHE A 229 -2.40 -10.09 9.02
N ALA A 230 -1.36 -9.49 8.47
CA ALA A 230 -1.51 -8.51 7.39
C ALA A 230 -2.19 -9.12 6.16
N GLY A 231 -1.82 -10.35 5.77
CA GLY A 231 -2.48 -11.10 4.71
C GLY A 231 -3.97 -11.33 4.97
N PHE A 232 -4.34 -11.68 6.20
CA PHE A 232 -5.74 -11.78 6.61
C PHE A 232 -6.48 -10.44 6.49
N LEU A 233 -5.88 -9.35 6.97
CA LEU A 233 -6.46 -8.01 6.83
C LEU A 233 -6.61 -7.60 5.36
N THR A 234 -5.69 -8.01 4.50
CA THR A 234 -5.74 -7.72 3.05
C THR A 234 -6.99 -8.34 2.39
N MET A 235 -7.58 -9.41 2.96
CA MET A 235 -8.87 -9.93 2.48
C MET A 235 -10.01 -8.91 2.61
N LEU A 236 -9.94 -7.99 3.56
CA LEU A 236 -10.95 -6.94 3.73
C LEU A 236 -11.04 -6.02 2.50
N THR A 237 -9.97 -5.90 1.71
CA THR A 237 -9.95 -5.04 0.52
C THR A 237 -10.97 -5.46 -0.53
N LEU A 238 -11.36 -6.74 -0.56
CA LEU A 238 -12.47 -7.19 -1.40
C LEU A 238 -13.75 -6.43 -1.06
N PHE A 239 -14.06 -6.31 0.23
CA PHE A 239 -15.32 -5.73 0.72
C PHE A 239 -15.27 -4.20 0.78
N ILE A 240 -14.10 -3.63 1.08
CA ILE A 240 -13.98 -2.17 1.31
C ILE A 240 -13.45 -1.40 0.08
N ILE A 241 -12.95 -2.10 -0.95
CA ILE A 241 -12.41 -1.46 -2.16
C ILE A 241 -13.05 -2.04 -3.43
N ALA A 242 -12.87 -3.37 -3.66
CA ALA A 242 -13.22 -3.96 -4.95
C ALA A 242 -14.74 -3.98 -5.18
N ILE A 243 -15.53 -4.48 -4.25
CA ILE A 243 -17.00 -4.51 -4.39
C ILE A 243 -17.58 -3.09 -4.47
N PRO A 244 -17.22 -2.11 -3.59
CA PRO A 244 -17.64 -0.73 -3.76
C PRO A 244 -17.28 -0.14 -5.13
N GLY A 245 -16.10 -0.45 -5.68
CA GLY A 245 -15.69 -0.02 -7.01
C GLY A 245 -16.61 -0.56 -8.11
N VAL A 246 -17.02 -1.83 -8.02
CA VAL A 246 -18.01 -2.42 -8.96
C VAL A 246 -19.38 -1.76 -8.81
N ILE A 247 -19.84 -1.53 -7.59
CA ILE A 247 -21.11 -0.85 -7.32
C ILE A 247 -21.10 0.59 -7.84
N ALA A 248 -19.97 1.28 -7.73
CA ALA A 248 -19.81 2.65 -8.21
C ALA A 248 -20.11 2.79 -9.71
N ARG A 249 -19.91 1.73 -10.52
CA ARG A 249 -20.27 1.72 -11.94
C ARG A 249 -21.76 1.96 -12.17
N TYR A 250 -22.60 1.48 -11.27
CA TYR A 250 -24.05 1.71 -11.30
C TYR A 250 -24.42 3.08 -10.77
N LEU A 251 -23.78 3.49 -9.66
CA LEU A 251 -24.12 4.77 -9.01
C LEU A 251 -23.61 5.99 -9.78
N PHE A 252 -22.49 5.86 -10.47
CA PHE A 252 -21.81 6.94 -11.20
C PHE A 252 -21.50 6.52 -12.65
N PRO A 253 -22.50 6.31 -13.51
CA PRO A 253 -22.26 5.87 -14.87
C PRO A 253 -21.49 6.93 -15.67
N GLY A 254 -20.55 6.50 -16.53
CA GLY A 254 -19.85 7.37 -17.46
C GLY A 254 -18.69 8.17 -16.90
N LEU A 255 -18.11 7.75 -15.74
CA LEU A 255 -16.87 8.36 -15.26
C LEU A 255 -15.70 8.00 -16.20
N GLU A 256 -15.16 9.04 -16.86
CA GLU A 256 -14.04 8.87 -17.80
C GLU A 256 -12.71 8.57 -17.10
N LYS A 257 -12.51 9.14 -15.89
CA LYS A 257 -11.25 9.02 -15.14
C LYS A 257 -11.41 8.04 -13.97
N PRO A 258 -10.71 6.89 -14.00
CA PRO A 258 -10.75 5.89 -12.93
C PRO A 258 -10.43 6.50 -11.54
N ASP A 259 -9.49 7.43 -11.50
CA ASP A 259 -9.06 8.09 -10.26
C ASP A 259 -10.17 8.90 -9.57
N MET A 260 -11.26 9.21 -10.27
CA MET A 260 -12.40 9.95 -9.72
C MET A 260 -13.45 9.06 -9.07
N VAL A 261 -13.35 7.73 -9.22
CA VAL A 261 -14.34 6.78 -8.67
C VAL A 261 -14.40 6.87 -7.14
N TYR A 262 -13.27 6.67 -6.47
CA TYR A 262 -13.21 6.71 -5.01
C TYR A 262 -13.56 8.09 -4.43
N PRO A 263 -13.01 9.20 -4.93
CA PRO A 263 -13.43 10.52 -4.53
C PRO A 263 -14.93 10.80 -4.67
N ASN A 264 -15.54 10.40 -5.78
CA ASN A 264 -16.98 10.60 -5.98
C ASN A 264 -17.81 9.79 -4.97
N MET A 265 -17.43 8.52 -4.70
CA MET A 265 -18.07 7.73 -3.67
C MET A 265 -18.02 8.44 -2.30
N VAL A 266 -16.85 8.96 -1.92
CA VAL A 266 -16.68 9.67 -0.64
C VAL A 266 -17.54 10.91 -0.55
N LEU A 267 -17.56 11.75 -1.59
CA LEU A 267 -18.28 13.03 -1.56
C LEU A 267 -19.79 12.89 -1.68
N GLN A 268 -20.28 11.87 -2.40
CA GLN A 268 -21.71 11.78 -2.72
C GLN A 268 -22.46 10.75 -1.88
N LEU A 269 -21.78 9.71 -1.37
CA LEU A 269 -22.45 8.66 -0.59
C LEU A 269 -22.39 8.92 0.92
N ILE A 270 -21.34 9.61 1.39
CA ILE A 270 -21.14 9.80 2.83
C ILE A 270 -21.91 11.02 3.33
N PRO A 271 -22.74 10.87 4.39
CA PRO A 271 -23.39 11.99 5.03
C PRO A 271 -22.40 13.05 5.54
N THR A 272 -22.78 14.34 5.48
CA THR A 272 -21.91 15.46 5.85
C THR A 272 -21.27 15.32 7.23
N GLY A 273 -21.96 14.75 8.20
CA GLY A 273 -21.42 14.52 9.56
C GLY A 273 -20.28 13.50 9.62
N LEU A 274 -20.22 12.54 8.70
CA LEU A 274 -19.17 11.51 8.63
C LEU A 274 -18.07 11.85 7.61
N LEU A 275 -18.31 12.81 6.73
CA LEU A 275 -17.37 13.20 5.68
C LEU A 275 -16.02 13.64 6.26
N GLY A 276 -16.04 14.38 7.38
CA GLY A 276 -14.82 14.80 8.08
C GLY A 276 -13.96 13.62 8.55
N ILE A 277 -14.58 12.57 9.08
CA ILE A 277 -13.89 11.34 9.51
C ILE A 277 -13.28 10.64 8.29
N MET A 278 -14.00 10.58 7.19
CA MET A 278 -13.54 9.96 5.96
C MET A 278 -12.36 10.70 5.33
N LEU A 279 -12.41 12.03 5.31
CA LEU A 279 -11.28 12.85 4.85
C LEU A 279 -10.07 12.70 5.76
N ALA A 280 -10.27 12.63 7.07
CA ALA A 280 -9.18 12.35 8.02
C ALA A 280 -8.58 10.96 7.77
N ALA A 281 -9.40 9.94 7.48
CA ALA A 281 -8.91 8.60 7.14
C ALA A 281 -8.04 8.62 5.86
N LEU A 282 -8.47 9.33 4.82
CA LEU A 282 -7.71 9.46 3.58
C LEU A 282 -6.41 10.23 3.78
N LEU A 283 -6.43 11.36 4.48
CA LEU A 283 -5.22 12.12 4.78
C LEU A 283 -4.24 11.31 5.66
N SER A 284 -4.78 10.52 6.59
CA SER A 284 -3.96 9.59 7.39
C SER A 284 -3.27 8.55 6.53
N ALA A 285 -3.98 7.94 5.58
CA ALA A 285 -3.39 6.97 4.65
C ALA A 285 -2.28 7.58 3.80
N LEU A 286 -2.48 8.82 3.34
CA LEU A 286 -1.47 9.56 2.55
C LEU A 286 -0.22 9.89 3.36
N THR A 287 -0.40 10.41 4.58
CA THR A 287 0.72 10.75 5.47
C THR A 287 1.51 9.51 5.87
N SER A 288 0.82 8.39 6.15
CA SER A 288 1.45 7.09 6.44
C SER A 288 2.32 6.62 5.29
N THR A 289 1.78 6.62 4.07
CA THR A 289 2.51 6.19 2.88
C THR A 289 3.76 7.02 2.65
N LEU A 290 3.65 8.35 2.69
CA LEU A 290 4.80 9.23 2.46
C LEU A 290 5.85 9.09 3.55
N SER A 291 5.45 9.00 4.83
CA SER A 291 6.35 8.73 5.95
C SER A 291 7.10 7.41 5.78
N ALA A 292 6.40 6.37 5.35
CA ALA A 292 6.98 5.06 5.08
C ALA A 292 8.06 5.12 3.97
N ILE A 293 7.77 5.83 2.88
CA ILE A 293 8.69 6.02 1.76
C ILE A 293 9.92 6.83 2.21
N LEU A 294 9.74 7.92 2.96
CA LEU A 294 10.82 8.73 3.49
C LEU A 294 11.75 7.92 4.42
N ASN A 295 11.19 7.14 5.33
CA ASN A 295 11.96 6.26 6.23
C ASN A 295 12.73 5.20 5.45
N SER A 296 12.10 4.55 4.48
CA SER A 296 12.73 3.53 3.63
C SER A 296 13.89 4.11 2.82
N THR A 297 13.65 5.25 2.17
CA THR A 297 14.67 5.94 1.36
C THR A 297 15.85 6.40 2.20
N SER A 298 15.57 6.97 3.38
CA SER A 298 16.60 7.36 4.34
C SER A 298 17.43 6.17 4.82
N THR A 299 16.78 5.05 5.13
CA THR A 299 17.47 3.81 5.55
C THR A 299 18.38 3.28 4.44
N LEU A 300 17.87 3.18 3.21
CA LEU A 300 18.67 2.75 2.05
C LEU A 300 19.87 3.67 1.82
N PHE A 301 19.66 4.98 1.83
CA PHE A 301 20.75 5.93 1.62
C PHE A 301 21.79 5.84 2.74
N THR A 302 21.34 5.83 3.99
CA THR A 302 22.23 5.83 5.16
C THR A 302 23.01 4.53 5.26
N MET A 303 22.35 3.36 5.18
CA MET A 303 22.99 2.07 5.40
C MET A 303 23.81 1.60 4.19
N ASP A 304 23.33 1.89 2.97
CA ASP A 304 23.94 1.33 1.76
C ASP A 304 25.00 2.25 1.13
N PHE A 305 24.91 3.55 1.37
CA PHE A 305 25.89 4.54 0.85
C PHE A 305 26.68 5.22 1.96
N TYR A 306 26.01 5.96 2.85
CA TYR A 306 26.68 6.82 3.82
C TYR A 306 27.53 6.04 4.83
N ALA A 307 26.97 5.00 5.45
CA ALA A 307 27.66 4.18 6.44
C ALA A 307 28.88 3.44 5.87
N LYS A 308 28.82 3.03 4.60
CA LYS A 308 29.94 2.37 3.92
C LYS A 308 31.10 3.32 3.61
N TYR A 309 30.79 4.59 3.28
CA TYR A 309 31.84 5.60 3.04
C TYR A 309 32.46 6.10 4.36
N ASN A 310 31.68 6.22 5.42
CA ASN A 310 32.10 6.79 6.69
C ASN A 310 32.08 5.75 7.83
N LYS A 311 32.85 4.69 7.70
CA LYS A 311 33.03 3.66 8.75
C LYS A 311 33.41 4.21 10.14
N MET A 312 33.85 5.47 10.24
CA MET A 312 34.23 6.15 11.48
C MET A 312 33.07 6.83 12.21
N LEU A 313 31.91 7.04 11.59
CA LEU A 313 30.85 7.92 12.12
C LEU A 313 29.65 7.18 12.72
N LEU A 314 29.57 5.87 12.55
CA LEU A 314 28.51 5.10 13.20
C LEU A 314 29.04 4.46 14.49
N PRO A 315 28.27 4.51 15.59
CA PRO A 315 28.62 3.82 16.82
C PRO A 315 28.87 2.33 16.55
N LYS A 316 29.91 1.76 17.18
CA LYS A 316 30.24 0.33 17.02
C LYS A 316 29.07 -0.60 17.37
N ASP A 317 28.15 -0.14 18.19
CA ASP A 317 26.95 -0.85 18.67
C ASP A 317 25.87 -1.02 17.59
N TRP A 318 26.05 -0.39 16.41
CA TRP A 318 25.14 -0.53 15.26
C TRP A 318 25.54 -1.68 14.30
N TYR A 319 26.70 -2.31 14.58
CA TYR A 319 27.27 -3.43 13.81
C TYR A 319 27.43 -4.70 14.63
N GLY A 320 26.87 -4.74 15.84
CA GLY A 320 26.91 -5.90 16.72
C GLY A 320 25.75 -6.86 16.55
#